data_47a00f8e5b4b4a48256666f5d55b8478
#
_entry.id   47a00f8e5b4b4a48256666f5d55b8478
#
_cell.length_a   1.000
_cell.length_b   1.000
_cell.length_c   1.000
_cell.angle_alpha   90.00
_cell.angle_beta   90.00
_cell.angle_gamma   90.00
#
_symmetry.space_group_name_H-M   'P 1'
#
loop_
_entity.id
_entity.type
_entity.pdbx_description
1 polymer ?
#
loop_
_entity_poly.entity_id
_entity_poly.type
_entity_poly.pdbx_seq_one_letter_code
_entity_poly.pdbx_strand_id
1 'polypeptide(L)'
;MTSVLNFLFQRATWARMHARPLRALLKLLTILQRAEAVAPQIRKLNPRVRVHAVTESIQDKGVDFYVPFDVIIATDLDLNTYSRINAASRLSGKPFYATGTHGFYGFVFADLGEHHFMVERKKSNRPTIIGPETLTRNIMATNVQLKDGKEIEIVSKREIYSPMPLANTSPLPEDVLTSRRRKLQVPPLLSCLRALWEFQKLSNNLPSASQADLQLFTTLASQKHAELQLPKETLRIDFLKSFLHNLGAEIVPVTAFLGGQLAQDVINVLGQREQPIQNILLFDGGESKGQIYALHPIFPDMPIEVPGGAPAAPNPTSMVT
;
A
#
# COMPACT_ATOMS: atom_id res chain seq x y z
N MET A 1 26.31 -8.00 -11.54
CA MET A 1 25.36 -7.86 -10.43
C MET A 1 24.10 -8.67 -10.79
N THR A 2 23.91 -9.82 -10.17
CA THR A 2 22.80 -10.73 -10.45
C THR A 2 21.71 -10.37 -9.44
N SER A 3 20.70 -9.60 -9.87
CA SER A 3 19.54 -9.29 -9.04
C SER A 3 18.74 -10.56 -8.81
N VAL A 4 18.60 -10.96 -7.56
CA VAL A 4 17.75 -12.05 -7.12
C VAL A 4 16.39 -11.45 -6.77
N LEU A 5 15.40 -11.61 -7.63
CA LEU A 5 14.03 -11.22 -7.36
C LEU A 5 13.33 -12.42 -6.71
N ASN A 6 13.14 -12.36 -5.40
CA ASN A 6 12.44 -13.41 -4.66
C ASN A 6 10.99 -12.96 -4.40
N PHE A 7 10.04 -13.68 -4.97
CA PHE A 7 8.62 -13.50 -4.72
C PHE A 7 8.12 -14.46 -3.65
N LEU A 8 7.55 -13.92 -2.57
CA LEU A 8 6.84 -14.68 -1.56
C LEU A 8 5.35 -14.63 -1.85
N PHE A 9 4.79 -15.78 -2.24
CA PHE A 9 3.34 -15.94 -2.37
C PHE A 9 2.83 -16.83 -1.24
N GLN A 10 2.09 -16.26 -0.31
CA GLN A 10 1.35 -17.05 0.66
C GLN A 10 -0.07 -16.48 0.81
N ARG A 11 -1.06 -17.33 0.62
CA ARG A 11 -2.45 -17.04 0.91
C ARG A 11 -2.86 -17.70 2.23
N ALA A 12 -3.42 -16.92 3.12
CA ALA A 12 -4.13 -17.46 4.27
C ALA A 12 -5.41 -18.19 3.83
N THR A 13 -5.49 -19.41 4.26
CA THR A 13 -6.62 -20.35 4.27
C THR A 13 -7.98 -19.89 3.75
N TRP A 14 -8.40 -20.43 2.60
CA TRP A 14 -9.79 -20.59 2.20
C TRP A 14 -10.17 -22.06 2.27
N ALA A 15 -10.81 -22.45 3.35
CA ALA A 15 -11.53 -23.70 3.45
C ALA A 15 -12.88 -23.45 4.10
N ARG A 16 -13.87 -23.14 3.31
CA ARG A 16 -15.26 -23.56 3.52
C ARG A 16 -16.11 -23.10 2.35
N MET A 17 -16.34 -24.00 1.39
CA MET A 17 -17.65 -24.14 0.75
C MET A 17 -17.70 -25.48 0.02
N HIS A 18 -18.58 -26.32 0.48
CA HIS A 18 -19.30 -27.44 -0.14
C HIS A 18 -18.72 -27.99 -1.45
N ALA A 19 -17.78 -28.93 -1.36
CA ALA A 19 -17.49 -29.87 -2.43
C ALA A 19 -16.86 -31.15 -1.87
N ARG A 20 -17.35 -32.26 -2.37
CA ARG A 20 -17.03 -33.66 -2.09
C ARG A 20 -15.58 -33.94 -1.67
N PRO A 21 -15.30 -34.94 -0.81
CA PRO A 21 -14.02 -35.16 -0.14
C PRO A 21 -12.79 -35.22 -1.06
N LEU A 22 -12.96 -35.64 -2.30
CA LEU A 22 -11.86 -35.68 -3.30
C LEU A 22 -11.37 -34.27 -3.73
N ARG A 23 -12.28 -33.30 -3.81
CA ARG A 23 -11.93 -31.90 -4.13
C ARG A 23 -11.27 -31.19 -2.95
N ALA A 24 -11.62 -31.56 -1.73
CA ALA A 24 -10.97 -31.01 -0.54
C ALA A 24 -9.52 -31.47 -0.41
N LEU A 25 -9.23 -32.73 -0.73
CA LEU A 25 -7.88 -33.27 -0.75
C LEU A 25 -7.00 -32.65 -1.84
N LEU A 26 -7.54 -32.45 -3.05
CA LEU A 26 -6.86 -31.72 -4.13
C LEU A 26 -6.59 -30.24 -3.77
N LYS A 27 -7.56 -29.56 -3.13
CA LYS A 27 -7.37 -28.19 -2.63
C LYS A 27 -6.32 -28.11 -1.52
N LEU A 28 -6.29 -29.05 -0.60
CA LEU A 28 -5.30 -29.09 0.47
C LEU A 28 -3.88 -29.30 -0.07
N LEU A 29 -3.71 -30.23 -1.00
CA LEU A 29 -2.44 -30.47 -1.70
C LEU A 29 -2.01 -29.25 -2.53
N THR A 30 -2.97 -28.54 -3.15
CA THR A 30 -2.69 -27.36 -3.98
C THR A 30 -2.29 -26.15 -3.11
N ILE A 31 -2.83 -26.01 -1.90
CA ILE A 31 -2.52 -24.90 -0.99
C ILE A 31 -1.11 -24.99 -0.41
N LEU A 32 -0.68 -26.17 -0.01
CA LEU A 32 0.67 -26.41 0.54
C LEU A 32 1.80 -26.27 -0.50
N GLN A 33 1.46 -26.28 -1.79
CA GLN A 33 2.43 -26.30 -2.88
C GLN A 33 2.29 -25.15 -3.89
N ARG A 34 1.57 -24.05 -3.54
CA ARG A 34 1.34 -22.95 -4.51
C ARG A 34 2.64 -22.34 -5.02
N ALA A 35 3.60 -22.08 -4.13
CA ALA A 35 4.90 -21.54 -4.49
C ALA A 35 5.66 -22.48 -5.44
N GLU A 36 5.64 -23.78 -5.18
CA GLU A 36 6.25 -24.80 -6.05
C GLU A 36 5.52 -24.93 -7.38
N ALA A 37 4.18 -24.90 -7.38
CA ALA A 37 3.38 -25.03 -8.59
C ALA A 37 3.57 -23.85 -9.56
N VAL A 38 3.78 -22.64 -9.04
CA VAL A 38 3.96 -21.42 -9.86
C VAL A 38 5.41 -21.23 -10.30
N ALA A 39 6.39 -21.69 -9.52
CA ALA A 39 7.81 -21.48 -9.80
C ALA A 39 8.26 -21.91 -11.22
N PRO A 40 7.82 -23.06 -11.80
CA PRO A 40 8.18 -23.43 -13.16
C PRO A 40 7.64 -22.46 -14.22
N GLN A 41 6.46 -21.89 -13.99
CA GLN A 41 5.85 -20.92 -14.93
C GLN A 41 6.62 -19.59 -14.91
N ILE A 42 6.98 -19.12 -13.73
CA ILE A 42 7.79 -17.90 -13.58
C ILE A 42 9.17 -18.08 -14.25
N ARG A 43 9.81 -19.24 -14.08
CA ARG A 43 11.09 -19.56 -14.75
C ARG A 43 10.96 -19.55 -16.29
N LYS A 44 9.81 -19.98 -16.82
CA LYS A 44 9.55 -19.92 -18.28
C LYS A 44 9.38 -18.48 -18.78
N LEU A 45 8.76 -17.60 -17.98
CA LEU A 45 8.59 -16.19 -18.34
C LEU A 45 9.93 -15.44 -18.42
N ASN A 46 10.84 -15.72 -17.50
CA ASN A 46 12.17 -15.12 -17.51
C ASN A 46 13.24 -16.15 -17.08
N PRO A 47 13.87 -16.85 -18.05
CA PRO A 47 14.90 -17.87 -17.75
C PRO A 47 16.18 -17.31 -17.09
N ARG A 48 16.40 -15.99 -17.15
CA ARG A 48 17.57 -15.34 -16.54
C ARG A 48 17.40 -15.12 -15.04
N VAL A 49 16.18 -15.23 -14.52
CA VAL A 49 15.88 -15.02 -13.11
C VAL A 49 15.96 -16.34 -12.35
N ARG A 50 16.65 -16.35 -11.22
CA ARG A 50 16.66 -17.49 -10.30
C ARG A 50 15.41 -17.41 -9.43
N VAL A 51 14.57 -18.44 -9.48
CA VAL A 51 13.33 -18.54 -8.71
C VAL A 51 13.50 -19.60 -7.64
N HIS A 52 13.40 -19.19 -6.38
CA HIS A 52 13.41 -20.07 -5.22
C HIS A 52 12.01 -20.12 -4.62
N ALA A 53 11.43 -21.31 -4.52
CA ALA A 53 10.18 -21.52 -3.83
C ALA A 53 10.45 -21.89 -2.37
N VAL A 54 9.83 -21.13 -1.45
CA VAL A 54 9.86 -21.40 -0.01
C VAL A 54 8.46 -21.82 0.40
N THR A 55 8.31 -23.03 0.94
CA THR A 55 7.03 -23.63 1.30
C THR A 55 6.71 -23.52 2.79
N GLU A 56 7.68 -23.08 3.58
CA GLU A 56 7.53 -22.88 5.03
C GLU A 56 6.58 -21.70 5.34
N SER A 57 5.93 -21.78 6.49
CA SER A 57 5.01 -20.70 6.92
C SER A 57 5.76 -19.39 7.11
N ILE A 58 5.21 -18.32 6.54
CA ILE A 58 5.73 -16.96 6.73
C ILE A 58 5.61 -16.50 8.20
N GLN A 59 4.68 -17.10 8.95
CA GLN A 59 4.48 -16.77 10.36
C GLN A 59 5.66 -17.19 11.24
N ASP A 60 6.44 -18.17 10.79
CA ASP A 60 7.60 -18.70 11.51
C ASP A 60 8.90 -17.97 11.15
N LYS A 61 8.85 -17.01 10.21
CA LYS A 61 10.02 -16.26 9.74
C LYS A 61 10.33 -15.06 10.63
N GLY A 62 11.57 -14.96 11.07
CA GLY A 62 12.12 -13.81 11.80
C GLY A 62 12.58 -12.69 10.86
N VAL A 63 13.09 -11.61 11.46
CA VAL A 63 13.59 -10.42 10.72
C VAL A 63 14.72 -10.79 9.76
N ASP A 64 15.62 -11.68 10.18
CA ASP A 64 16.79 -12.10 9.39
C ASP A 64 16.43 -12.72 8.05
N PHE A 65 15.23 -13.31 7.95
CA PHE A 65 14.72 -13.85 6.70
C PHE A 65 14.56 -12.78 5.62
N TYR A 66 14.25 -11.54 6.00
CA TYR A 66 13.97 -10.44 5.06
C TYR A 66 15.21 -9.65 4.64
N VAL A 67 16.31 -9.75 5.39
CA VAL A 67 17.55 -9.00 5.13
C VAL A 67 18.13 -9.22 3.72
N PRO A 68 18.12 -10.43 3.13
CA PRO A 68 18.72 -10.67 1.81
C PRO A 68 17.93 -10.10 0.64
N PHE A 69 16.69 -9.66 0.85
CA PHE A 69 15.81 -9.18 -0.23
C PHE A 69 15.95 -7.68 -0.43
N ASP A 70 15.82 -7.21 -1.68
CA ASP A 70 15.83 -5.80 -2.02
C ASP A 70 14.44 -5.17 -1.89
N VAL A 71 13.37 -5.95 -2.13
CA VAL A 71 11.97 -5.55 -2.00
C VAL A 71 11.16 -6.72 -1.45
N ILE A 72 10.21 -6.42 -0.58
CA ILE A 72 9.30 -7.39 0.01
C ILE A 72 7.89 -7.09 -0.46
N ILE A 73 7.23 -8.07 -1.10
CA ILE A 73 5.85 -7.97 -1.58
C ILE A 73 5.02 -9.04 -0.89
N ALA A 74 4.01 -8.62 -0.14
CA ALA A 74 3.07 -9.49 0.54
C ALA A 74 1.70 -9.42 -0.13
N THR A 75 1.09 -10.57 -0.44
CA THR A 75 -0.18 -10.63 -1.17
C THR A 75 -1.23 -11.44 -0.41
N ASP A 76 -2.47 -10.95 -0.39
CA ASP A 76 -3.66 -11.63 0.13
C ASP A 76 -3.49 -12.20 1.56
N LEU A 77 -2.91 -11.40 2.47
CA LEU A 77 -2.70 -11.73 3.88
C LEU A 77 -3.68 -10.95 4.78
N ASP A 78 -3.78 -11.35 6.03
CA ASP A 78 -4.46 -10.57 7.06
C ASP A 78 -3.60 -9.38 7.54
N LEU A 79 -4.23 -8.38 8.16
CA LEU A 79 -3.55 -7.16 8.60
C LEU A 79 -2.44 -7.43 9.62
N ASN A 80 -2.60 -8.40 10.51
CA ASN A 80 -1.58 -8.72 11.52
C ASN A 80 -0.33 -9.26 10.85
N THR A 81 -0.50 -10.16 9.88
CA THR A 81 0.60 -10.73 9.11
C THR A 81 1.27 -9.64 8.24
N TYR A 82 0.49 -8.78 7.55
CA TYR A 82 1.05 -7.63 6.85
C TYR A 82 1.87 -6.72 7.78
N SER A 83 1.33 -6.41 8.96
CA SER A 83 1.98 -5.53 9.92
C SER A 83 3.30 -6.10 10.45
N ARG A 84 3.36 -7.41 10.71
CA ARG A 84 4.59 -8.10 11.12
C ARG A 84 5.65 -8.07 10.04
N ILE A 85 5.28 -8.39 8.80
CA ILE A 85 6.20 -8.35 7.65
C ILE A 85 6.68 -6.92 7.43
N ASN A 86 5.78 -5.94 7.48
CA ASN A 86 6.14 -4.53 7.34
C ASN A 86 7.11 -4.05 8.43
N ALA A 87 6.87 -4.44 9.69
CA ALA A 87 7.79 -4.12 10.79
C ALA A 87 9.18 -4.74 10.57
N ALA A 88 9.24 -6.02 10.16
CA ALA A 88 10.48 -6.70 9.84
C ALA A 88 11.20 -6.05 8.65
N SER A 89 10.47 -5.63 7.61
CA SER A 89 10.99 -4.92 6.44
C SER A 89 11.61 -3.58 6.84
N ARG A 90 10.94 -2.81 7.70
CA ARG A 90 11.47 -1.53 8.21
C ARG A 90 12.75 -1.73 9.02
N LEU A 91 12.78 -2.72 9.91
CA LEU A 91 13.99 -3.06 10.68
C LEU A 91 15.16 -3.46 9.79
N SER A 92 14.86 -4.09 8.65
CA SER A 92 15.87 -4.48 7.65
C SER A 92 16.19 -3.36 6.64
N GLY A 93 15.54 -2.19 6.73
CA GLY A 93 15.69 -1.09 5.77
C GLY A 93 15.22 -1.43 4.35
N LYS A 94 14.19 -2.30 4.21
CA LYS A 94 13.73 -2.79 2.90
C LYS A 94 12.36 -2.23 2.53
N PRO A 95 12.16 -1.81 1.27
CA PRO A 95 10.86 -1.47 0.72
C PRO A 95 9.85 -2.59 0.90
N PHE A 96 8.65 -2.24 1.36
CA PHE A 96 7.56 -3.16 1.59
C PHE A 96 6.32 -2.77 0.79
N TYR A 97 5.69 -3.76 0.19
CA TYR A 97 4.39 -3.63 -0.46
C TYR A 97 3.42 -4.66 0.08
N ALA A 98 2.19 -4.24 0.33
CA ALA A 98 1.07 -5.12 0.59
C ALA A 98 0.02 -4.95 -0.49
N THR A 99 -0.52 -6.03 -1.01
CA THR A 99 -1.59 -6.00 -2.01
C THR A 99 -2.59 -7.12 -1.78
N GLY A 100 -3.82 -6.89 -2.18
CA GLY A 100 -4.87 -7.89 -2.10
C GLY A 100 -5.98 -7.59 -3.09
N THR A 101 -6.69 -8.66 -3.47
CA THR A 101 -7.82 -8.58 -4.41
C THR A 101 -9.05 -9.26 -3.84
N HIS A 102 -10.20 -8.62 -4.07
CA HIS A 102 -11.52 -9.11 -3.68
C HIS A 102 -12.46 -8.89 -4.88
N GLY A 103 -12.41 -9.80 -5.85
CA GLY A 103 -13.15 -9.71 -7.11
C GLY A 103 -12.79 -8.47 -7.91
N PHE A 104 -13.74 -7.55 -8.06
CA PHE A 104 -13.53 -6.28 -8.76
C PHE A 104 -12.70 -5.27 -7.96
N TYR A 105 -12.50 -5.49 -6.67
CA TYR A 105 -11.83 -4.55 -5.79
C TYR A 105 -10.41 -5.00 -5.44
N GLY A 106 -9.51 -4.05 -5.31
CA GLY A 106 -8.16 -4.36 -4.87
C GLY A 106 -7.42 -3.13 -4.37
N PHE A 107 -6.26 -3.38 -3.76
CA PHE A 107 -5.40 -2.32 -3.26
C PHE A 107 -3.93 -2.67 -3.43
N VAL A 108 -3.10 -1.63 -3.47
CA VAL A 108 -1.65 -1.72 -3.29
C VAL A 108 -1.27 -0.70 -2.22
N PHE A 109 -0.63 -1.14 -1.17
CA PHE A 109 -0.04 -0.30 -0.13
C PHE A 109 1.48 -0.35 -0.26
N ALA A 110 2.15 0.80 -0.14
CA ALA A 110 3.59 0.93 -0.16
C ALA A 110 4.10 1.54 1.15
N ASP A 111 5.16 0.95 1.70
CA ASP A 111 5.96 1.52 2.78
C ASP A 111 7.44 1.40 2.40
N LEU A 112 8.01 2.51 1.98
CA LEU A 112 9.40 2.60 1.53
C LEU A 112 10.33 3.17 2.62
N GLY A 113 9.80 3.38 3.85
CA GLY A 113 10.53 4.04 4.92
C GLY A 113 10.83 5.49 4.58
N GLU A 114 12.10 5.81 4.30
CA GLU A 114 12.54 7.06 3.68
C GLU A 114 13.04 6.74 2.27
N HIS A 115 12.48 7.40 1.27
CA HIS A 115 12.81 7.13 -0.14
C HIS A 115 13.20 8.40 -0.89
N HIS A 116 14.31 8.32 -1.61
CA HIS A 116 14.81 9.36 -2.49
C HIS A 116 14.57 8.99 -3.95
N PHE A 117 14.05 9.94 -4.72
CA PHE A 117 13.78 9.74 -6.14
C PHE A 117 13.93 11.03 -6.94
N MET A 118 14.08 10.89 -8.25
CA MET A 118 14.19 11.99 -9.18
C MET A 118 13.03 11.98 -10.17
N VAL A 119 12.49 13.16 -10.42
CA VAL A 119 11.44 13.36 -11.44
C VAL A 119 11.98 14.24 -12.54
N GLU A 120 11.96 13.73 -13.78
CA GLU A 120 12.27 14.51 -14.97
C GLU A 120 10.99 15.18 -15.48
N ARG A 121 11.00 16.51 -15.65
CA ARG A 121 9.88 17.25 -16.21
C ARG A 121 10.33 18.38 -17.12
N LYS A 122 9.45 18.85 -18.00
CA LYS A 122 9.71 20.07 -18.75
C LYS A 122 9.89 21.23 -17.77
N LYS A 123 10.90 22.05 -17.98
CA LYS A 123 11.11 23.24 -17.18
C LYS A 123 9.87 24.13 -17.23
N SER A 124 9.39 24.51 -16.06
CA SER A 124 8.27 25.46 -15.93
C SER A 124 8.81 26.90 -15.91
N ASN A 125 7.96 27.86 -16.30
CA ASN A 125 8.25 29.29 -16.14
C ASN A 125 8.25 29.73 -14.65
N ARG A 126 7.71 28.92 -13.75
CA ARG A 126 7.79 29.15 -12.31
C ARG A 126 8.97 28.38 -11.75
N PRO A 127 9.86 29.02 -10.99
CA PRO A 127 10.99 28.32 -10.36
C PRO A 127 10.47 27.30 -9.35
N THR A 128 11.13 26.15 -9.30
CA THR A 128 10.87 25.14 -8.27
C THR A 128 11.48 25.60 -6.96
N ILE A 129 10.67 25.64 -5.92
CA ILE A 129 11.10 26.04 -4.57
C ILE A 129 11.62 24.81 -3.85
N ILE A 130 12.87 24.86 -3.36
CA ILE A 130 13.44 23.82 -2.50
C ILE A 130 12.79 23.91 -1.11
N GLY A 131 12.39 22.77 -0.54
CA GLY A 131 11.74 22.71 0.75
C GLY A 131 10.54 21.76 0.76
N PRO A 132 9.65 21.85 1.78
CA PRO A 132 8.50 20.98 1.93
C PRO A 132 7.49 21.19 0.80
N GLU A 133 7.14 20.11 0.10
CA GLU A 133 6.09 20.08 -0.93
C GLU A 133 4.75 19.57 -0.36
N THR A 134 4.83 18.56 0.50
CA THR A 134 3.69 18.02 1.26
C THR A 134 4.12 17.71 2.70
N LEU A 135 3.21 17.21 3.52
CA LEU A 135 3.51 16.79 4.90
C LEU A 135 4.70 15.80 4.98
N THR A 136 4.85 14.95 3.97
CA THR A 136 5.83 13.86 3.96
C THR A 136 6.89 13.99 2.89
N ARG A 137 6.74 14.97 1.97
CA ARG A 137 7.61 15.14 0.80
C ARG A 137 8.35 16.46 0.81
N ASN A 138 9.66 16.38 0.61
CA ASN A 138 10.53 17.52 0.45
C ASN A 138 11.22 17.52 -0.92
N ILE A 139 11.32 18.70 -1.54
CA ILE A 139 12.19 18.95 -2.69
C ILE A 139 13.58 19.24 -2.14
N MET A 140 14.54 18.39 -2.49
CA MET A 140 15.91 18.46 -1.99
C MET A 140 16.82 19.27 -2.89
N ALA A 141 16.66 19.14 -4.21
CA ALA A 141 17.47 19.84 -5.20
C ALA A 141 16.73 19.90 -6.54
N THR A 142 17.15 20.89 -7.37
CA THR A 142 16.72 20.99 -8.77
C THR A 142 17.93 21.22 -9.66
N ASN A 143 17.91 20.63 -10.84
CA ASN A 143 18.92 20.82 -11.87
C ASN A 143 18.24 20.94 -13.23
N VAL A 144 18.69 21.90 -14.06
CA VAL A 144 18.16 22.08 -15.41
C VAL A 144 19.20 21.60 -16.42
N GLN A 145 18.80 20.74 -17.32
CA GLN A 145 19.63 20.17 -18.37
C GLN A 145 18.99 20.38 -19.73
N LEU A 146 19.82 20.56 -20.76
CA LEU A 146 19.35 20.58 -22.13
C LEU A 146 19.39 19.15 -22.69
N LYS A 147 18.22 18.60 -23.04
CA LYS A 147 18.08 17.27 -23.64
C LYS A 147 17.28 17.40 -24.92
N ASP A 148 17.85 16.98 -26.04
CA ASP A 148 17.23 17.08 -27.37
C ASP A 148 16.72 18.50 -27.73
N GLY A 149 17.46 19.54 -27.37
CA GLY A 149 17.08 20.93 -27.59
C GLY A 149 15.96 21.47 -26.69
N LYS A 150 15.54 20.71 -25.66
CA LYS A 150 14.52 21.11 -24.70
C LYS A 150 15.12 21.22 -23.30
N GLU A 151 14.73 22.27 -22.58
CA GLU A 151 15.08 22.40 -21.17
C GLU A 151 14.25 21.43 -20.32
N ILE A 152 14.94 20.51 -19.68
CA ILE A 152 14.36 19.53 -18.75
C ILE A 152 14.86 19.85 -17.34
N GLU A 153 13.94 19.95 -16.42
CA GLU A 153 14.21 20.11 -15.00
C GLU A 153 14.18 18.74 -14.32
N ILE A 154 15.28 18.38 -13.66
CA ILE A 154 15.41 17.19 -12.82
C ILE A 154 15.23 17.64 -11.39
N VAL A 155 14.17 17.15 -10.72
CA VAL A 155 13.84 17.50 -9.35
C VAL A 155 14.12 16.30 -8.47
N SER A 156 15.07 16.45 -7.52
CA SER A 156 15.35 15.43 -6.50
C SER A 156 14.42 15.62 -5.32
N LYS A 157 13.73 14.56 -4.92
CA LYS A 157 12.73 14.56 -3.85
C LYS A 157 13.04 13.50 -2.81
N ARG A 158 12.66 13.77 -1.58
CA ARG A 158 12.64 12.83 -0.45
C ARG A 158 11.21 12.65 0.02
N GLU A 159 10.78 11.43 0.22
CA GLU A 159 9.46 11.07 0.73
C GLU A 159 9.56 10.16 1.95
N ILE A 160 8.77 10.42 2.97
CA ILE A 160 8.69 9.60 4.19
C ILE A 160 7.38 8.83 4.16
N TYR A 161 7.45 7.52 4.44
CA TYR A 161 6.33 6.60 4.44
C TYR A 161 5.92 6.21 5.85
N SER A 162 4.62 6.05 6.06
CA SER A 162 4.08 5.53 7.32
C SER A 162 3.93 4.02 7.26
N PRO A 163 4.24 3.29 8.34
CA PRO A 163 4.00 1.85 8.40
C PRO A 163 2.51 1.53 8.34
N MET A 164 2.18 0.33 7.86
CA MET A 164 0.81 -0.11 7.60
C MET A 164 -0.14 0.04 8.80
N PRO A 165 0.24 -0.28 10.05
CA PRO A 165 -0.64 -0.06 11.20
C PRO A 165 -1.03 1.40 11.41
N LEU A 166 -0.08 2.33 11.24
CA LEU A 166 -0.34 3.76 11.35
C LEU A 166 -1.16 4.28 10.17
N ALA A 167 -0.81 3.88 8.94
CA ALA A 167 -1.58 4.26 7.76
C ALA A 167 -3.04 3.77 7.82
N ASN A 168 -3.27 2.58 8.38
CA ASN A 168 -4.62 2.02 8.55
C ASN A 168 -5.51 2.84 9.49
N THR A 169 -4.94 3.55 10.45
CA THR A 169 -5.67 4.41 11.40
C THR A 169 -5.61 5.89 11.05
N SER A 170 -4.82 6.26 10.05
CA SER A 170 -4.62 7.65 9.64
C SER A 170 -5.86 8.26 8.98
N PRO A 171 -6.07 9.57 9.12
CA PRO A 171 -7.11 10.29 8.38
C PRO A 171 -6.79 10.33 6.87
N LEU A 172 -7.75 10.77 6.08
CA LEU A 172 -7.53 11.17 4.69
C LEU A 172 -6.69 12.46 4.64
N PRO A 173 -5.99 12.72 3.52
CA PRO A 173 -5.26 13.97 3.32
C PRO A 173 -6.14 15.21 3.53
N GLU A 174 -5.54 16.27 4.07
CA GLU A 174 -6.26 17.50 4.43
C GLU A 174 -6.98 18.13 3.23
N ASP A 175 -6.38 18.09 2.06
CA ASP A 175 -6.96 18.61 0.82
C ASP A 175 -8.24 17.85 0.41
N VAL A 176 -8.38 16.59 0.79
CA VAL A 176 -9.61 15.79 0.64
C VAL A 176 -10.60 16.16 1.73
N LEU A 177 -10.14 16.28 2.99
CA LEU A 177 -11.01 16.56 4.14
C LEU A 177 -11.63 17.96 4.11
N THR A 178 -10.98 18.94 3.52
CA THR A 178 -11.48 20.31 3.43
C THR A 178 -12.52 20.52 2.32
N SER A 179 -12.59 19.62 1.34
CA SER A 179 -13.48 19.74 0.19
C SER A 179 -14.58 18.69 0.17
N ARG A 180 -15.87 19.13 0.30
CA ARG A 180 -17.01 18.22 0.18
C ARG A 180 -17.02 17.49 -1.16
N ARG A 181 -16.66 18.17 -2.27
CA ARG A 181 -16.60 17.55 -3.60
C ARG A 181 -15.57 16.42 -3.64
N ARG A 182 -14.39 16.59 -3.04
CA ARG A 182 -13.35 15.56 -2.98
C ARG A 182 -13.77 14.41 -2.07
N LYS A 183 -14.40 14.68 -0.92
CA LYS A 183 -14.96 13.64 -0.05
C LYS A 183 -15.95 12.73 -0.77
N LEU A 184 -16.82 13.29 -1.61
CA LEU A 184 -17.78 12.52 -2.41
C LEU A 184 -17.12 11.65 -3.48
N GLN A 185 -15.88 11.93 -3.86
CA GLN A 185 -15.11 11.15 -4.84
C GLN A 185 -14.31 10.02 -4.21
N VAL A 186 -14.16 10.00 -2.88
CA VAL A 186 -13.45 8.93 -2.18
C VAL A 186 -14.28 7.64 -2.27
N PRO A 187 -13.72 6.55 -2.82
CA PRO A 187 -14.44 5.30 -2.91
C PRO A 187 -14.68 4.72 -1.50
N PRO A 188 -15.84 4.15 -1.23
CA PRO A 188 -16.12 3.49 0.05
C PRO A 188 -15.24 2.26 0.28
N LEU A 189 -14.46 1.86 -0.71
CA LEU A 189 -13.54 0.73 -0.66
C LEU A 189 -12.55 0.83 0.51
N LEU A 190 -12.01 2.04 0.81
CA LEU A 190 -11.12 2.21 1.95
C LEU A 190 -11.80 1.87 3.28
N SER A 191 -13.04 2.33 3.45
CA SER A 191 -13.85 2.01 4.64
C SER A 191 -14.12 0.52 4.76
N CYS A 192 -14.44 -0.13 3.63
CA CYS A 192 -14.70 -1.57 3.58
C CYS A 192 -13.44 -2.40 3.86
N LEU A 193 -12.27 -2.01 3.33
CA LEU A 193 -11.00 -2.68 3.63
C LEU A 193 -10.64 -2.56 5.12
N ARG A 194 -10.75 -1.36 5.70
CA ARG A 194 -10.52 -1.16 7.15
C ARG A 194 -11.50 -1.95 8.00
N ALA A 195 -12.76 -2.02 7.60
CA ALA A 195 -13.78 -2.83 8.28
C ALA A 195 -13.47 -4.33 8.15
N LEU A 196 -13.02 -4.78 6.99
CA LEU A 196 -12.61 -6.16 6.75
C LEU A 196 -11.46 -6.57 7.66
N TRP A 197 -10.44 -5.74 7.74
CA TRP A 197 -9.28 -5.98 8.60
C TRP A 197 -9.65 -6.00 10.10
N GLU A 198 -10.54 -5.09 10.52
CA GLU A 198 -11.04 -5.11 11.91
C GLU A 198 -11.92 -6.34 12.18
N PHE A 199 -12.78 -6.71 11.24
CA PHE A 199 -13.59 -7.94 11.32
C PHE A 199 -12.68 -9.18 11.44
N GLN A 200 -11.65 -9.29 10.61
CA GLN A 200 -10.69 -10.40 10.67
C GLN A 200 -9.96 -10.47 12.02
N LYS A 201 -9.63 -9.30 12.60
CA LYS A 201 -9.01 -9.23 13.92
C LYS A 201 -9.93 -9.73 15.04
N LEU A 202 -11.24 -9.45 14.94
CA LEU A 202 -12.23 -9.85 15.94
C LEU A 202 -12.65 -11.33 15.80
N SER A 203 -12.86 -11.79 14.57
CA SER A 203 -13.43 -13.12 14.29
C SER A 203 -12.40 -14.15 13.85
N ASN A 204 -11.18 -13.71 13.53
CA ASN A 204 -10.09 -14.51 12.92
C ASN A 204 -10.51 -15.20 11.60
N ASN A 205 -11.59 -14.76 10.98
CA ASN A 205 -12.13 -15.27 9.72
C ASN A 205 -12.59 -14.13 8.82
N LEU A 206 -12.92 -14.45 7.57
CA LEU A 206 -13.63 -13.53 6.69
C LEU A 206 -15.13 -13.52 7.02
N PRO A 207 -15.86 -12.42 6.77
CA PRO A 207 -17.30 -12.37 6.90
C PRO A 207 -17.97 -13.48 6.09
N SER A 208 -18.87 -14.20 6.72
CA SER A 208 -19.72 -15.20 6.07
C SER A 208 -21.05 -14.59 5.64
N ALA A 209 -21.89 -15.37 4.93
CA ALA A 209 -23.25 -14.95 4.57
C ALA A 209 -24.23 -15.02 5.77
N SER A 210 -23.75 -15.20 7.01
CA SER A 210 -24.60 -15.19 8.20
C SER A 210 -25.12 -13.78 8.48
N GLN A 211 -26.33 -13.69 9.01
CA GLN A 211 -26.93 -12.40 9.38
C GLN A 211 -26.08 -11.66 10.43
N ALA A 212 -25.49 -12.39 11.37
CA ALA A 212 -24.62 -11.82 12.41
C ALA A 212 -23.35 -11.17 11.79
N ASP A 213 -22.66 -11.86 10.88
CA ASP A 213 -21.47 -11.35 10.22
C ASP A 213 -21.80 -10.14 9.34
N LEU A 214 -22.93 -10.19 8.61
CA LEU A 214 -23.35 -9.07 7.77
C LEU A 214 -23.67 -7.83 8.61
N GLN A 215 -24.34 -7.99 9.75
CA GLN A 215 -24.63 -6.89 10.68
C GLN A 215 -23.34 -6.32 11.28
N LEU A 216 -22.44 -7.19 11.77
CA LEU A 216 -21.16 -6.77 12.34
C LEU A 216 -20.33 -6.03 11.30
N PHE A 217 -20.18 -6.59 10.08
CA PHE A 217 -19.41 -5.94 9.02
C PHE A 217 -20.00 -4.58 8.62
N THR A 218 -21.32 -4.49 8.48
CA THR A 218 -21.99 -3.22 8.13
C THR A 218 -21.79 -2.16 9.22
N THR A 219 -21.82 -2.56 10.48
CA THR A 219 -21.54 -1.68 11.62
C THR A 219 -20.10 -1.18 11.58
N LEU A 220 -19.14 -2.09 11.41
CA LEU A 220 -17.73 -1.73 11.30
C LEU A 220 -17.45 -0.83 10.08
N ALA A 221 -18.06 -1.14 8.93
CA ALA A 221 -17.89 -0.31 7.72
C ALA A 221 -18.45 1.11 7.94
N SER A 222 -19.60 1.23 8.58
CA SER A 222 -20.19 2.53 8.91
C SER A 222 -19.35 3.31 9.91
N GLN A 223 -18.77 2.65 10.90
CA GLN A 223 -17.86 3.24 11.86
C GLN A 223 -16.58 3.74 11.18
N LYS A 224 -15.91 2.89 10.38
CA LYS A 224 -14.69 3.27 9.64
C LYS A 224 -14.94 4.38 8.64
N HIS A 225 -16.12 4.42 8.04
CA HIS A 225 -16.55 5.49 7.15
C HIS A 225 -16.71 6.83 7.86
N ALA A 226 -17.28 6.81 9.06
CA ALA A 226 -17.40 7.99 9.92
C ALA A 226 -16.05 8.47 10.45
N GLU A 227 -15.15 7.55 10.85
CA GLU A 227 -13.76 7.87 11.26
C GLU A 227 -12.99 8.59 10.13
N LEU A 228 -13.24 8.24 8.86
CA LEU A 228 -12.68 8.91 7.69
C LEU A 228 -13.36 10.24 7.36
N GLN A 229 -14.35 10.67 8.14
CA GLN A 229 -15.15 11.89 7.94
C GLN A 229 -15.81 11.96 6.55
N LEU A 230 -16.18 10.81 6.00
CA LEU A 230 -16.83 10.71 4.70
C LEU A 230 -18.36 10.87 4.83
N PRO A 231 -19.04 11.43 3.83
CA PRO A 231 -20.48 11.57 3.82
C PRO A 231 -21.17 10.20 3.80
N LYS A 232 -22.18 10.00 4.65
CA LYS A 232 -22.91 8.72 4.77
C LYS A 232 -23.49 8.24 3.44
N GLU A 233 -23.88 9.17 2.56
CA GLU A 233 -24.43 8.88 1.23
C GLU A 233 -23.47 8.14 0.30
N THR A 234 -22.15 8.18 0.55
CA THR A 234 -21.14 7.48 -0.27
C THR A 234 -21.04 6.01 0.09
N LEU A 235 -21.40 5.59 1.31
CA LEU A 235 -21.40 4.18 1.73
C LEU A 235 -22.78 3.54 1.42
N ARG A 236 -23.02 3.23 0.15
CA ARG A 236 -24.28 2.64 -0.30
C ARG A 236 -24.37 1.16 0.04
N ILE A 237 -25.57 0.70 0.37
CA ILE A 237 -25.85 -0.72 0.68
C ILE A 237 -25.47 -1.63 -0.49
N ASP A 238 -25.71 -1.19 -1.73
CA ASP A 238 -25.35 -1.96 -2.92
C ASP A 238 -23.83 -2.17 -3.04
N PHE A 239 -23.04 -1.16 -2.66
CA PHE A 239 -21.58 -1.29 -2.63
C PHE A 239 -21.13 -2.29 -1.56
N LEU A 240 -21.70 -2.22 -0.35
CA LEU A 240 -21.41 -3.18 0.73
C LEU A 240 -21.74 -4.62 0.31
N LYS A 241 -22.90 -4.82 -0.31
CA LYS A 241 -23.28 -6.13 -0.85
C LYS A 241 -22.30 -6.60 -1.93
N SER A 242 -21.97 -5.73 -2.88
CA SER A 242 -21.02 -6.05 -3.93
C SER A 242 -19.66 -6.41 -3.36
N PHE A 243 -19.14 -5.64 -2.40
CA PHE A 243 -17.86 -5.91 -1.75
C PHE A 243 -17.86 -7.27 -1.04
N LEU A 244 -18.90 -7.57 -0.25
CA LEU A 244 -19.04 -8.84 0.47
C LEU A 244 -19.13 -10.04 -0.48
N HIS A 245 -19.85 -9.93 -1.59
CA HIS A 245 -19.94 -10.98 -2.61
C HIS A 245 -18.60 -11.25 -3.31
N ASN A 246 -17.77 -10.22 -3.40
CA ASN A 246 -16.47 -10.30 -4.07
C ASN A 246 -15.33 -10.74 -3.14
N LEU A 247 -15.59 -10.89 -1.82
CA LEU A 247 -14.54 -11.27 -0.87
C LEU A 247 -13.87 -12.58 -1.27
N GLY A 248 -12.54 -12.49 -1.41
CA GLY A 248 -11.70 -13.64 -1.75
C GLY A 248 -11.85 -14.19 -3.16
N ALA A 249 -12.67 -13.57 -4.00
CA ALA A 249 -12.68 -13.89 -5.42
C ALA A 249 -11.46 -13.29 -6.10
N GLU A 250 -10.96 -13.95 -7.13
CA GLU A 250 -9.90 -13.45 -8.00
C GLU A 250 -10.44 -13.26 -9.41
N ILE A 251 -10.30 -12.06 -9.95
CA ILE A 251 -10.64 -11.73 -11.32
C ILE A 251 -9.36 -11.35 -12.06
N VAL A 252 -9.00 -12.13 -13.07
CA VAL A 252 -7.71 -12.01 -13.78
C VAL A 252 -7.43 -10.58 -14.28
N PRO A 253 -8.35 -9.84 -14.92
CA PRO A 253 -8.09 -8.47 -15.33
C PRO A 253 -7.70 -7.53 -14.17
N VAL A 254 -8.36 -7.67 -13.02
CA VAL A 254 -8.08 -6.85 -11.83
C VAL A 254 -6.70 -7.19 -11.26
N THR A 255 -6.40 -8.49 -11.13
CA THR A 255 -5.10 -8.96 -10.66
C THR A 255 -3.97 -8.53 -11.59
N ALA A 256 -4.20 -8.61 -12.92
CA ALA A 256 -3.22 -8.19 -13.92
C ALA A 256 -2.96 -6.67 -13.85
N PHE A 257 -4.01 -5.86 -13.70
CA PHE A 257 -3.87 -4.41 -13.55
C PHE A 257 -3.05 -4.05 -12.31
N LEU A 258 -3.44 -4.58 -11.15
CA LEU A 258 -2.74 -4.31 -9.89
C LEU A 258 -1.30 -4.82 -9.91
N GLY A 259 -1.07 -6.01 -10.48
CA GLY A 259 0.26 -6.57 -10.65
C GLY A 259 1.13 -5.71 -11.56
N GLY A 260 0.57 -5.16 -12.64
CA GLY A 260 1.24 -4.23 -13.54
C GLY A 260 1.62 -2.91 -12.86
N GLN A 261 0.67 -2.31 -12.12
CA GLN A 261 0.93 -1.09 -11.34
C GLN A 261 2.00 -1.30 -10.28
N LEU A 262 1.91 -2.40 -9.52
CA LEU A 262 2.90 -2.77 -8.52
C LEU A 262 4.28 -3.00 -9.13
N ALA A 263 4.37 -3.74 -10.24
CA ALA A 263 5.63 -4.01 -10.91
C ALA A 263 6.29 -2.72 -11.43
N GLN A 264 5.50 -1.82 -12.02
CA GLN A 264 6.00 -0.52 -12.48
C GLN A 264 6.52 0.33 -11.32
N ASP A 265 5.79 0.36 -10.19
CA ASP A 265 6.20 1.10 -9.00
C ASP A 265 7.51 0.54 -8.41
N VAL A 266 7.63 -0.78 -8.30
CA VAL A 266 8.86 -1.45 -7.84
C VAL A 266 10.05 -1.11 -8.73
N ILE A 267 9.88 -1.09 -10.07
CA ILE A 267 10.94 -0.70 -11.01
C ILE A 267 11.36 0.75 -10.78
N ASN A 268 10.40 1.65 -10.61
CA ASN A 268 10.65 3.06 -10.33
C ASN A 268 11.41 3.26 -9.01
N VAL A 269 10.98 2.55 -7.95
CA VAL A 269 11.62 2.60 -6.63
C VAL A 269 13.05 2.08 -6.67
N LEU A 270 13.29 0.94 -7.30
CA LEU A 270 14.65 0.40 -7.45
C LEU A 270 15.55 1.28 -8.33
N GLY A 271 14.95 1.96 -9.31
CA GLY A 271 15.63 2.91 -10.18
C GLY A 271 15.75 4.32 -9.60
N GLN A 272 15.13 4.60 -8.45
CA GLN A 272 15.02 5.94 -7.84
C GLN A 272 14.50 7.00 -8.81
N ARG A 273 13.55 6.61 -9.66
CA ARG A 273 12.96 7.46 -10.70
C ARG A 273 11.46 7.49 -10.54
N GLU A 274 10.86 8.61 -10.98
CA GLU A 274 9.44 8.87 -10.90
C GLU A 274 8.89 8.84 -9.46
N GLN A 275 7.68 9.34 -9.29
CA GLN A 275 7.04 9.38 -7.98
C GLN A 275 6.41 8.02 -7.66
N PRO A 276 6.81 7.35 -6.54
CA PRO A 276 6.20 6.10 -6.13
C PRO A 276 4.76 6.29 -5.62
N ILE A 277 4.04 5.15 -5.47
CA ILE A 277 2.72 5.12 -4.83
C ILE A 277 2.84 5.63 -3.39
N GLN A 278 2.11 6.69 -3.07
CA GLN A 278 2.12 7.33 -1.76
C GLN A 278 0.70 7.42 -1.21
N ASN A 279 0.36 6.52 -0.30
CA ASN A 279 0.99 5.25 0.06
C ASN A 279 0.02 4.09 -0.20
N ILE A 280 -1.28 4.39 -0.48
CA ILE A 280 -2.28 3.37 -0.84
C ILE A 280 -2.95 3.69 -2.16
N LEU A 281 -2.89 2.76 -3.08
CA LEU A 281 -3.70 2.72 -4.30
C LEU A 281 -4.93 1.86 -4.02
N LEU A 282 -6.11 2.41 -4.28
CA LEU A 282 -7.39 1.71 -4.24
C LEU A 282 -7.89 1.56 -5.67
N PHE A 283 -8.26 0.35 -6.06
CA PHE A 283 -8.75 0.05 -7.40
C PHE A 283 -10.14 -0.57 -7.37
N ASP A 284 -11.04 0.05 -8.13
CA ASP A 284 -12.38 -0.47 -8.43
C ASP A 284 -12.45 -0.85 -9.90
N GLY A 285 -12.41 -2.15 -10.19
CA GLY A 285 -12.46 -2.69 -11.54
C GLY A 285 -13.85 -2.58 -12.17
N GLY A 286 -14.92 -2.45 -11.38
CA GLY A 286 -16.26 -2.20 -11.88
C GLY A 286 -16.39 -0.79 -12.50
N GLU A 287 -15.79 0.19 -11.83
CA GLU A 287 -15.74 1.58 -12.30
C GLU A 287 -14.50 1.87 -13.17
N SER A 288 -13.56 0.91 -13.27
CA SER A 288 -12.24 1.09 -13.91
C SER A 288 -11.48 2.31 -13.37
N LYS A 289 -11.57 2.55 -12.05
CA LYS A 289 -10.94 3.68 -11.38
C LYS A 289 -9.89 3.22 -10.38
N GLY A 290 -8.71 3.84 -10.46
CA GLY A 290 -7.64 3.74 -9.47
C GLY A 290 -7.37 5.09 -8.82
N GLN A 291 -7.32 5.13 -7.49
CA GLN A 291 -7.06 6.38 -6.74
C GLN A 291 -6.01 6.13 -5.68
N ILE A 292 -5.08 7.09 -5.55
CA ILE A 292 -3.98 7.03 -4.57
C ILE A 292 -4.28 8.03 -3.45
N TYR A 293 -4.10 7.59 -2.20
CA TYR A 293 -4.23 8.42 -1.02
C TYR A 293 -2.98 8.33 -0.16
N ALA A 294 -2.52 9.48 0.31
CA ALA A 294 -1.43 9.58 1.27
C ALA A 294 -2.00 9.48 2.70
N LEU A 295 -1.90 8.30 3.30
CA LEU A 295 -2.41 8.03 4.64
C LEU A 295 -1.27 8.14 5.64
N HIS A 296 -1.23 9.26 6.37
CA HIS A 296 -0.22 9.53 7.39
C HIS A 296 -0.89 10.00 8.68
N PRO A 297 -0.38 9.57 9.85
CA PRO A 297 -0.84 10.11 11.12
C PRO A 297 -0.47 11.60 11.22
N ILE A 298 -1.37 12.39 11.80
CA ILE A 298 -1.10 13.79 12.12
C ILE A 298 -0.63 13.82 13.58
N PHE A 299 0.60 14.24 13.79
CA PHE A 299 1.16 14.47 15.12
C PHE A 299 1.18 16.00 15.35
N PRO A 300 0.28 16.55 16.17
CA PRO A 300 0.12 18.00 16.32
C PRO A 300 1.37 18.70 16.89
N ASP A 301 2.28 17.97 17.54
CA ASP A 301 3.43 18.52 18.24
C ASP A 301 4.80 18.16 17.65
N MET A 302 4.86 17.59 16.45
CA MET A 302 6.15 17.36 15.80
C MET A 302 6.62 18.66 15.12
N PRO A 303 7.73 19.28 15.58
CA PRO A 303 8.34 20.38 14.82
C PRO A 303 8.70 19.85 13.43
N ILE A 304 8.29 20.55 12.38
CA ILE A 304 8.78 20.31 11.04
C ILE A 304 10.26 20.68 11.07
N GLU A 305 11.16 19.71 11.20
CA GLU A 305 12.58 19.95 11.01
C GLU A 305 12.78 20.40 9.56
N VAL A 306 12.92 21.69 9.36
CA VAL A 306 13.36 22.28 8.10
C VAL A 306 14.86 22.00 7.99
N PRO A 307 15.34 21.13 7.08
CA PRO A 307 16.76 20.90 6.92
C PRO A 307 17.40 22.19 6.41
N GLY A 308 18.23 22.85 7.21
CA GLY A 308 19.00 24.03 6.84
C GLY A 308 18.67 25.34 7.56
N GLY A 309 17.75 25.35 8.51
CA GLY A 309 17.56 26.47 9.44
C GLY A 309 18.65 26.43 10.51
N ALA A 310 19.60 27.38 10.46
CA ALA A 310 20.47 27.63 11.60
C ALA A 310 19.62 27.86 12.86
N PRO A 311 20.04 27.38 14.04
CA PRO A 311 19.29 27.61 15.28
C PRO A 311 19.07 29.11 15.45
N ALA A 312 17.81 29.51 15.61
CA ALA A 312 17.45 30.88 15.91
C ALA A 312 18.20 31.30 17.19
N ALA A 313 19.02 32.30 17.07
CA ALA A 313 19.69 32.91 18.24
C ALA A 313 18.64 33.30 19.29
N PRO A 314 18.87 33.05 20.59
CA PRO A 314 17.92 33.43 21.63
C PRO A 314 17.77 34.94 21.61
N ASN A 315 16.53 35.41 21.58
CA ASN A 315 16.20 36.84 21.70
C ASN A 315 16.80 37.43 22.97
N PRO A 316 17.60 38.50 22.88
CA PRO A 316 18.12 39.19 24.04
C PRO A 316 17.11 40.24 24.55
N THR A 317 16.02 39.81 25.16
CA THR A 317 15.10 40.77 25.81
C THR A 317 14.43 40.12 27.01
N SER A 318 15.19 39.99 28.10
CA SER A 318 14.68 40.03 29.47
C SER A 318 15.84 40.03 30.47
N MET A 319 16.63 41.10 30.46
CA MET A 319 17.40 41.55 31.63
C MET A 319 17.22 43.05 31.74
N VAL A 320 16.16 43.48 32.39
CA VAL A 320 16.09 44.76 33.10
C VAL A 320 15.19 44.56 34.30
N THR A 321 15.80 44.79 35.42
CA THR A 321 15.39 44.95 36.82
C THR A 321 15.19 43.68 37.62
#